data_374e6e8062ab8872aa787f5f18dba8fe
#
_entry.id   374e6e8062ab8872aa787f5f18dba8fe
#
_cell.length_a   1.000
_cell.length_b   1.000
_cell.length_c   1.000
_cell.angle_alpha   90.00
_cell.angle_beta   90.00
_cell.angle_gamma   90.00
#
_symmetry.space_group_name_H-M   'P 1'
#
loop_
_entity.id
_entity.type
_entity.pdbx_description
1 polymer ?
#
loop_
_entity_poly.entity_id
_entity_poly.type
_entity_poly.pdbx_seq_one_letter_code
_entity_poly.pdbx_strand_id
1 'polypeptide(L)'
;MALPKNILIFEPDASGHHSGYLYHLIINFLQNDYSYKLIILVSPDFFLKHPQILQKTLSPRVQWIKFSEKEFVDWKKPKSVFKRSVLEWDLFCQYAKKYNSVLGFFMYIDYLQLAVLTQPAPPCPISGILFRPTLVNYPANSWKERLNYWRKNITLKFFVKNKNLDSLFNLDPFATDYILKNWNTEKVKFLPDPVQVYPTTKTKSEVKTSLGISESKMVFLIFGYLDSRKGIADVMEAIGNISRETSQKGCLLIVGPWEENERKLFNIQLPKIKQTTGFQIVVKDGFVKDEDIQQYFKVADYAFALYNNHFGMSAIMVRAAAAQKPLISSNFGLIGKIVVENELGITIDNDLKEKLEMLLNNEISIGNNEKMRAFAELNQADNYAKVILEHFKSVSR
;
A
#
# COMPACT_ATOMS: atom_id res chain seq x y z
N MET A 1 39.30 -13.75 -5.31
CA MET A 1 38.06 -12.99 -5.51
C MET A 1 37.75 -12.22 -4.24
N ALA A 2 37.41 -10.92 -4.34
CA ALA A 2 36.98 -10.14 -3.19
C ALA A 2 35.68 -10.77 -2.61
N LEU A 3 35.55 -10.78 -1.26
CA LEU A 3 34.32 -11.27 -0.64
C LEU A 3 33.15 -10.38 -1.06
N PRO A 4 31.96 -10.94 -1.35
CA PRO A 4 30.80 -10.16 -1.73
C PRO A 4 30.42 -9.20 -0.60
N LYS A 5 30.11 -7.94 -0.95
CA LYS A 5 29.63 -6.94 -0.01
C LYS A 5 28.24 -7.32 0.53
N ASN A 6 28.01 -7.08 1.80
CA ASN A 6 26.73 -7.41 2.46
C ASN A 6 25.84 -6.18 2.56
N ILE A 7 24.58 -6.30 2.16
CA ILE A 7 23.52 -5.30 2.38
C ILE A 7 22.58 -5.85 3.44
N LEU A 8 22.40 -5.11 4.55
CA LEU A 8 21.49 -5.50 5.61
C LEU A 8 20.11 -4.90 5.37
N ILE A 9 19.11 -5.75 5.13
CA ILE A 9 17.70 -5.36 5.07
C ILE A 9 17.09 -5.61 6.44
N PHE A 10 16.46 -4.57 7.02
CA PHE A 10 15.86 -4.61 8.34
C PHE A 10 14.33 -4.50 8.24
N GLU A 11 13.62 -5.57 8.63
CA GLU A 11 12.16 -5.64 8.68
C GLU A 11 11.69 -6.39 9.94
N PRO A 12 11.48 -5.67 11.05
CA PRO A 12 11.07 -6.29 12.30
C PRO A 12 9.60 -6.71 12.34
N ASP A 13 8.73 -6.12 11.50
CA ASP A 13 7.30 -6.39 11.50
C ASP A 13 6.93 -7.50 10.50
N ALA A 14 6.30 -8.55 11.02
CA ALA A 14 5.82 -9.68 10.21
C ALA A 14 4.33 -9.54 9.82
N SER A 15 3.72 -8.38 10.04
CA SER A 15 2.30 -8.14 9.80
C SER A 15 2.04 -7.32 8.52
N GLY A 16 0.79 -7.30 8.08
CA GLY A 16 0.34 -6.46 6.96
C GLY A 16 1.03 -6.78 5.63
N HIS A 17 1.34 -5.74 4.87
CA HIS A 17 1.93 -5.83 3.52
C HIS A 17 3.47 -5.94 3.51
N HIS A 18 4.13 -5.83 4.66
CA HIS A 18 5.60 -5.83 4.78
C HIS A 18 6.26 -7.06 4.16
N SER A 19 5.69 -8.23 4.41
CA SER A 19 6.19 -9.50 3.86
C SER A 19 6.13 -9.55 2.33
N GLY A 20 5.08 -8.96 1.72
CA GLY A 20 4.92 -8.88 0.27
C GLY A 20 5.97 -7.98 -0.39
N TYR A 21 6.21 -6.79 0.18
CA TYR A 21 7.27 -5.88 -0.28
C TYR A 21 8.65 -6.53 -0.25
N LEU A 22 8.95 -7.19 0.86
CA LEU A 22 10.22 -7.90 1.03
C LEU A 22 10.34 -9.09 0.04
N TYR A 23 9.26 -9.85 -0.13
CA TYR A 23 9.23 -10.96 -1.08
C TYR A 23 9.52 -10.52 -2.52
N HIS A 24 8.85 -9.47 -3.01
CA HIS A 24 9.06 -8.95 -4.36
C HIS A 24 10.49 -8.45 -4.57
N LEU A 25 11.05 -7.77 -3.57
CA LEU A 25 12.45 -7.32 -3.63
C LEU A 25 13.42 -8.50 -3.76
N ILE A 26 13.25 -9.55 -2.94
CA ILE A 26 14.17 -10.69 -2.93
C ILE A 26 14.02 -11.55 -4.19
N ILE A 27 12.80 -11.81 -4.67
CA ILE A 27 12.60 -12.59 -5.90
C ILE A 27 13.26 -11.89 -7.10
N ASN A 28 13.06 -10.58 -7.24
CA ASN A 28 13.73 -9.82 -8.30
C ASN A 28 15.25 -9.82 -8.15
N PHE A 29 15.76 -9.74 -6.92
CA PHE A 29 17.19 -9.88 -6.66
C PHE A 29 17.73 -11.24 -7.15
N LEU A 30 17.00 -12.32 -6.90
CA LEU A 30 17.42 -13.68 -7.27
C LEU A 30 17.37 -13.94 -8.77
N GLN A 31 16.48 -13.27 -9.49
CA GLN A 31 16.36 -13.37 -10.95
C GLN A 31 17.49 -12.64 -11.70
N ASN A 32 18.25 -11.80 -11.02
CA ASN A 32 19.33 -11.02 -11.60
C ASN A 32 20.69 -11.37 -10.99
N ASP A 33 21.77 -11.13 -11.72
CA ASP A 33 23.13 -11.39 -11.24
C ASP A 33 23.75 -10.12 -10.61
N TYR A 34 23.60 -10.03 -9.29
CA TYR A 34 24.21 -8.97 -8.48
C TYR A 34 25.41 -9.52 -7.69
N SER A 35 26.46 -8.71 -7.55
CA SER A 35 27.73 -9.09 -6.90
C SER A 35 27.73 -8.96 -5.37
N TYR A 36 26.60 -8.57 -4.77
CA TYR A 36 26.42 -8.45 -3.31
C TYR A 36 25.51 -9.52 -2.74
N LYS A 37 25.52 -9.66 -1.40
CA LYS A 37 24.62 -10.54 -0.65
C LYS A 37 23.59 -9.74 0.12
N LEU A 38 22.39 -10.28 0.25
CA LEU A 38 21.34 -9.75 1.12
C LEU A 38 21.37 -10.49 2.47
N ILE A 39 21.50 -9.74 3.53
CA ILE A 39 21.31 -10.18 4.92
C ILE A 39 19.95 -9.66 5.36
N ILE A 40 18.99 -10.55 5.57
CA ILE A 40 17.61 -10.16 5.89
C ILE A 40 17.37 -10.38 7.39
N LEU A 41 17.30 -9.29 8.14
CA LEU A 41 17.06 -9.30 9.58
C LEU A 41 15.59 -9.07 9.87
N VAL A 42 14.91 -10.09 10.39
CA VAL A 42 13.47 -10.11 10.69
C VAL A 42 13.19 -10.59 12.12
N SER A 43 11.96 -10.39 12.59
CA SER A 43 11.52 -10.95 13.86
C SER A 43 11.32 -12.48 13.81
N PRO A 44 11.34 -13.20 14.95
CA PRO A 44 10.95 -14.60 15.02
C PRO A 44 9.56 -14.90 14.44
N ASP A 45 8.60 -13.98 14.63
CA ASP A 45 7.23 -14.09 14.09
C ASP A 45 7.22 -14.21 12.56
N PHE A 46 8.19 -13.64 11.85
CA PHE A 46 8.27 -13.73 10.39
C PHE A 46 8.48 -15.18 9.93
N PHE A 47 9.33 -15.92 10.62
CA PHE A 47 9.59 -17.33 10.33
C PHE A 47 8.35 -18.22 10.53
N LEU A 48 7.51 -17.86 11.51
CA LEU A 48 6.27 -18.58 11.81
C LEU A 48 5.14 -18.25 10.81
N LYS A 49 5.01 -16.97 10.44
CA LYS A 49 3.90 -16.49 9.61
C LYS A 49 4.15 -16.66 8.11
N HIS A 50 5.40 -16.64 7.67
CA HIS A 50 5.76 -16.61 6.24
C HIS A 50 6.77 -17.69 5.82
N PRO A 51 6.62 -18.97 6.24
CA PRO A 51 7.57 -20.04 5.88
C PRO A 51 7.70 -20.24 4.37
N GLN A 52 6.63 -19.99 3.62
CA GLN A 52 6.63 -20.08 2.15
C GLN A 52 7.54 -19.04 1.48
N ILE A 53 7.69 -17.84 2.07
CA ILE A 53 8.61 -16.82 1.56
C ILE A 53 10.05 -17.28 1.76
N LEU A 54 10.37 -17.77 2.96
CA LEU A 54 11.69 -18.30 3.26
C LEU A 54 12.07 -19.41 2.30
N GLN A 55 11.16 -20.38 2.05
CA GLN A 55 11.39 -21.49 1.15
C GLN A 55 11.62 -21.06 -0.30
N LYS A 56 10.80 -20.13 -0.82
CA LYS A 56 10.90 -19.62 -2.19
C LYS A 56 12.13 -18.75 -2.45
N THR A 57 12.78 -18.26 -1.38
CA THR A 57 13.92 -17.32 -1.46
C THR A 57 15.23 -17.95 -0.97
N LEU A 58 15.29 -19.27 -0.83
CA LEU A 58 16.52 -19.99 -0.47
C LEU A 58 17.59 -19.79 -1.53
N SER A 59 18.74 -19.23 -1.13
CA SER A 59 19.87 -18.99 -2.03
C SER A 59 21.15 -18.72 -1.23
N PRO A 60 22.34 -19.08 -1.73
CA PRO A 60 23.60 -18.65 -1.11
C PRO A 60 23.81 -17.15 -1.08
N ARG A 61 23.07 -16.39 -1.90
CA ARG A 61 23.11 -14.93 -1.97
C ARG A 61 22.16 -14.24 -1.00
N VAL A 62 21.26 -14.98 -0.31
CA VAL A 62 20.27 -14.46 0.65
C VAL A 62 20.43 -15.18 1.98
N GLN A 63 20.73 -14.45 3.02
CA GLN A 63 20.84 -14.99 4.37
C GLN A 63 19.75 -14.41 5.26
N TRP A 64 18.82 -15.27 5.69
CA TRP A 64 17.79 -14.92 6.65
C TRP A 64 18.31 -15.03 8.08
N ILE A 65 18.06 -13.98 8.87
CA ILE A 65 18.47 -13.88 10.27
C ILE A 65 17.27 -13.42 11.08
N LYS A 66 17.06 -14.06 12.22
CA LYS A 66 16.07 -13.63 13.19
C LYS A 66 16.74 -13.02 14.43
N PHE A 67 16.07 -12.09 15.06
CA PHE A 67 16.43 -11.64 16.41
C PHE A 67 16.50 -12.84 17.36
N SER A 68 17.31 -12.75 18.41
CA SER A 68 17.20 -13.69 19.54
C SER A 68 15.83 -13.54 20.23
N GLU A 69 15.40 -14.57 20.92
CA GLU A 69 14.13 -14.53 21.69
C GLU A 69 14.12 -13.40 22.72
N LYS A 70 15.27 -13.12 23.37
CA LYS A 70 15.41 -12.01 24.30
C LYS A 70 15.20 -10.65 23.61
N GLU A 71 15.88 -10.41 22.47
CA GLU A 71 15.75 -9.18 21.68
C GLU A 71 14.31 -8.99 21.21
N PHE A 72 13.63 -10.07 20.83
CA PHE A 72 12.24 -10.02 20.38
C PHE A 72 11.27 -9.67 21.50
N VAL A 73 11.46 -10.26 22.70
CA VAL A 73 10.68 -9.90 23.89
C VAL A 73 10.89 -8.42 24.23
N ASP A 74 12.15 -7.95 24.21
CA ASP A 74 12.48 -6.56 24.49
C ASP A 74 11.90 -5.62 23.43
N TRP A 75 11.91 -6.00 22.15
CA TRP A 75 11.32 -5.23 21.04
C TRP A 75 9.80 -5.06 21.17
N LYS A 76 9.08 -6.03 21.74
CA LYS A 76 7.63 -5.96 21.98
C LYS A 76 7.22 -5.07 23.17
N LYS A 77 8.13 -4.81 24.12
CA LYS A 77 7.82 -4.07 25.37
C LYS A 77 7.51 -2.57 25.23
N PRO A 78 8.18 -1.79 24.36
CA PRO A 78 8.01 -0.34 24.35
C PRO A 78 6.60 0.10 23.99
N LYS A 79 5.97 0.90 24.86
CA LYS A 79 4.70 1.58 24.59
C LYS A 79 4.87 2.89 23.81
N SER A 80 6.09 3.47 23.83
CA SER A 80 6.42 4.72 23.15
C SER A 80 7.09 4.43 21.81
N VAL A 81 6.61 5.07 20.74
CA VAL A 81 7.20 5.00 19.39
C VAL A 81 8.69 5.37 19.42
N PHE A 82 9.07 6.41 20.17
CA PHE A 82 10.46 6.83 20.27
C PHE A 82 11.34 5.77 20.93
N LYS A 83 10.91 5.18 22.06
CA LYS A 83 11.69 4.12 22.71
C LYS A 83 11.85 2.90 21.81
N ARG A 84 10.81 2.55 21.05
CA ARG A 84 10.87 1.47 20.07
C ARG A 84 11.86 1.80 18.94
N SER A 85 11.84 3.02 18.42
CA SER A 85 12.75 3.44 17.35
C SER A 85 14.22 3.42 17.79
N VAL A 86 14.53 3.79 19.03
CA VAL A 86 15.89 3.67 19.59
C VAL A 86 16.31 2.21 19.68
N LEU A 87 15.44 1.34 20.19
CA LEU A 87 15.74 -0.10 20.29
C LEU A 87 15.98 -0.72 18.91
N GLU A 88 15.18 -0.39 17.92
CA GLU A 88 15.36 -0.87 16.54
C GLU A 88 16.65 -0.34 15.92
N TRP A 89 17.01 0.90 16.22
CA TRP A 89 18.27 1.48 15.81
C TRP A 89 19.48 0.72 16.41
N ASP A 90 19.44 0.42 17.70
CA ASP A 90 20.50 -0.32 18.38
C ASP A 90 20.64 -1.74 17.82
N LEU A 91 19.52 -2.45 17.63
CA LEU A 91 19.52 -3.76 16.97
C LEU A 91 20.11 -3.69 15.57
N PHE A 92 19.65 -2.75 14.76
CA PHE A 92 20.19 -2.55 13.41
C PHE A 92 21.70 -2.33 13.45
N CYS A 93 22.20 -1.40 14.28
CA CYS A 93 23.63 -1.09 14.38
C CYS A 93 24.46 -2.31 14.82
N GLN A 94 23.97 -3.10 15.78
CA GLN A 94 24.61 -4.33 16.25
C GLN A 94 24.76 -5.35 15.11
N TYR A 95 23.67 -5.61 14.35
CA TYR A 95 23.69 -6.60 13.28
C TYR A 95 24.46 -6.08 12.05
N ALA A 96 24.34 -4.80 11.71
CA ALA A 96 25.10 -4.20 10.62
C ALA A 96 26.61 -4.31 10.84
N LYS A 97 27.08 -4.09 12.09
CA LYS A 97 28.48 -4.31 12.49
C LYS A 97 28.87 -5.79 12.44
N LYS A 98 28.03 -6.69 12.98
CA LYS A 98 28.27 -8.14 13.01
C LYS A 98 28.47 -8.74 11.63
N TYR A 99 27.72 -8.25 10.63
CA TYR A 99 27.75 -8.75 9.25
C TYR A 99 28.60 -7.90 8.30
N ASN A 100 29.37 -6.93 8.83
CA ASN A 100 30.20 -6.00 8.02
C ASN A 100 29.43 -5.43 6.83
N SER A 101 28.23 -4.93 7.11
CA SER A 101 27.33 -4.41 6.07
C SER A 101 27.85 -3.10 5.50
N VAL A 102 27.81 -2.97 4.17
CA VAL A 102 28.22 -1.75 3.46
C VAL A 102 27.07 -0.76 3.32
N LEU A 103 25.83 -1.23 3.44
CA LEU A 103 24.58 -0.46 3.42
C LEU A 103 23.56 -1.13 4.34
N GLY A 104 22.82 -0.31 5.08
CA GLY A 104 21.60 -0.71 5.77
C GLY A 104 20.36 -0.24 5.04
N PHE A 105 19.36 -1.09 4.88
CA PHE A 105 18.11 -0.75 4.25
C PHE A 105 16.92 -1.05 5.16
N PHE A 106 16.16 -0.03 5.52
CA PHE A 106 14.96 -0.16 6.35
C PHE A 106 13.72 -0.29 5.45
N MET A 107 13.00 -1.40 5.58
CA MET A 107 11.74 -1.58 4.84
C MET A 107 10.65 -0.60 5.29
N TYR A 108 10.77 -0.04 6.51
CA TYR A 108 9.89 1.00 7.05
C TYR A 108 10.69 1.97 7.93
N ILE A 109 10.84 3.23 7.47
CA ILE A 109 11.71 4.21 8.16
C ILE A 109 10.93 5.37 8.81
N ASP A 110 9.60 5.40 8.69
CA ASP A 110 8.75 6.53 9.08
C ASP A 110 8.94 7.00 10.52
N TYR A 111 9.10 6.09 11.47
CA TYR A 111 9.24 6.43 12.88
C TYR A 111 10.69 6.40 13.40
N LEU A 112 11.63 5.97 12.57
CA LEU A 112 13.06 5.92 12.94
C LEU A 112 13.78 7.25 12.84
N GLN A 113 13.19 8.25 12.20
CA GLN A 113 13.82 9.54 11.92
C GLN A 113 14.46 10.19 13.17
N LEU A 114 13.75 10.19 14.32
CA LEU A 114 14.29 10.76 15.55
C LEU A 114 15.46 9.94 16.10
N ALA A 115 15.41 8.61 16.04
CA ALA A 115 16.53 7.78 16.47
C ALA A 115 17.78 8.04 15.64
N VAL A 116 17.64 8.12 14.31
CA VAL A 116 18.75 8.45 13.39
C VAL A 116 19.36 9.81 13.69
N LEU A 117 18.54 10.79 14.11
CA LEU A 117 19.00 12.15 14.43
C LEU A 117 19.65 12.27 15.82
N THR A 118 19.30 11.41 16.78
CA THR A 118 19.68 11.57 18.19
C THR A 118 20.64 10.49 18.69
N GLN A 119 20.73 9.34 18.03
CA GLN A 119 21.59 8.23 18.43
C GLN A 119 22.97 8.30 17.74
N PRO A 120 23.95 7.55 18.22
CA PRO A 120 25.28 7.45 17.56
C PRO A 120 25.17 7.07 16.09
N ALA A 121 26.17 7.47 15.31
CA ALA A 121 26.23 7.16 13.88
C ALA A 121 26.21 5.63 13.63
N PRO A 122 25.52 5.17 12.59
CA PRO A 122 25.49 3.76 12.23
C PRO A 122 26.85 3.30 11.66
N PRO A 123 27.11 1.99 11.66
CA PRO A 123 28.37 1.46 11.13
C PRO A 123 28.48 1.52 9.60
N CYS A 124 27.39 1.80 8.91
CA CYS A 124 27.34 1.99 7.44
C CYS A 124 26.28 3.02 7.06
N PRO A 125 26.31 3.59 5.82
CA PRO A 125 25.22 4.40 5.29
C PRO A 125 23.89 3.66 5.37
N ILE A 126 22.79 4.43 5.50
CA ILE A 126 21.44 3.87 5.58
C ILE A 126 20.56 4.40 4.45
N SER A 127 19.63 3.58 4.03
CA SER A 127 18.53 3.94 3.14
C SER A 127 17.23 3.29 3.66
N GLY A 128 16.09 3.71 3.15
CA GLY A 128 14.84 3.08 3.56
C GLY A 128 13.60 3.63 2.88
N ILE A 129 12.46 2.97 3.13
CA ILE A 129 11.17 3.32 2.54
C ILE A 129 10.37 4.18 3.50
N LEU A 130 9.95 5.35 3.02
CA LEU A 130 9.06 6.28 3.70
C LEU A 130 7.64 6.13 3.12
N PHE A 131 6.71 5.65 3.93
CA PHE A 131 5.33 5.39 3.51
C PHE A 131 4.41 6.61 3.70
N ARG A 132 4.67 7.44 4.74
CA ARG A 132 3.77 8.52 5.15
C ARG A 132 4.53 9.82 5.39
N PRO A 133 4.93 10.53 4.33
CA PRO A 133 5.74 11.75 4.46
C PRO A 133 5.05 12.91 5.18
N THR A 134 3.72 12.93 5.31
CA THR A 134 2.90 14.00 5.93
C THR A 134 3.20 15.42 5.44
N LEU A 135 3.55 15.60 4.17
CA LEU A 135 3.97 16.88 3.61
C LEU A 135 2.91 17.56 2.75
N VAL A 136 2.37 16.82 1.80
CA VAL A 136 1.42 17.32 0.81
C VAL A 136 0.13 16.54 0.95
N ASN A 137 -1.02 17.22 0.76
CA ASN A 137 -2.35 16.59 0.82
C ASN A 137 -2.81 16.12 2.21
N TYR A 138 -2.27 16.72 3.27
CA TYR A 138 -2.70 16.47 4.64
C TYR A 138 -3.58 17.61 5.13
N PRO A 139 -4.90 17.46 5.17
CA PRO A 139 -5.77 18.44 5.79
C PRO A 139 -5.52 18.47 7.30
N ALA A 140 -5.37 19.65 7.85
CA ALA A 140 -5.25 19.86 9.28
C ALA A 140 -6.50 20.62 9.77
N ASN A 141 -7.40 19.88 10.42
CA ASN A 141 -8.68 20.40 10.90
C ASN A 141 -8.55 21.08 12.25
N SER A 142 -7.41 20.95 12.95
CA SER A 142 -7.14 21.56 14.23
C SER A 142 -5.74 22.17 14.33
N TRP A 143 -5.56 23.12 15.23
CA TRP A 143 -4.24 23.71 15.49
C TRP A 143 -3.23 22.66 16.02
N LYS A 144 -3.70 21.66 16.78
CA LYS A 144 -2.86 20.55 17.27
C LYS A 144 -2.34 19.69 16.14
N GLU A 145 -3.17 19.41 15.14
CA GLU A 145 -2.74 18.68 13.92
C GLU A 145 -1.73 19.50 13.12
N ARG A 146 -1.96 20.80 12.94
CA ARG A 146 -1.01 21.70 12.26
C ARG A 146 0.35 21.71 12.93
N LEU A 147 0.39 21.79 14.28
CA LEU A 147 1.62 21.75 15.05
C LEU A 147 2.33 20.39 14.90
N ASN A 148 1.56 19.30 14.92
CA ASN A 148 2.10 17.95 14.74
C ASN A 148 2.70 17.75 13.32
N TYR A 149 2.04 18.24 12.29
CA TYR A 149 2.55 18.21 10.91
C TYR A 149 3.79 19.07 10.75
N TRP A 150 3.79 20.27 11.30
CA TRP A 150 4.96 21.15 11.29
C TRP A 150 6.17 20.48 11.94
N ARG A 151 5.99 19.88 13.12
CA ARG A 151 7.04 19.12 13.81
C ARG A 151 7.56 17.96 12.96
N LYS A 152 6.66 17.16 12.38
CA LYS A 152 7.04 16.03 11.50
C LYS A 152 7.80 16.50 10.28
N ASN A 153 7.38 17.59 9.66
CA ASN A 153 8.04 18.14 8.48
C ASN A 153 9.44 18.64 8.80
N ILE A 154 9.63 19.33 9.93
CA ILE A 154 10.95 19.73 10.38
C ILE A 154 11.84 18.51 10.64
N THR A 155 11.34 17.52 11.36
CA THR A 155 12.08 16.28 11.64
C THR A 155 12.51 15.60 10.34
N LEU A 156 11.59 15.45 9.40
CA LEU A 156 11.89 14.85 8.09
C LEU A 156 12.91 15.66 7.31
N LYS A 157 12.84 17.00 7.33
CA LYS A 157 13.82 17.87 6.68
C LYS A 157 15.24 17.70 7.22
N PHE A 158 15.39 17.62 8.56
CA PHE A 158 16.68 17.32 9.18
C PHE A 158 17.14 15.89 8.87
N PHE A 159 16.23 14.94 8.89
CA PHE A 159 16.53 13.56 8.56
C PHE A 159 17.07 13.40 7.13
N VAL A 160 16.41 14.01 6.15
CA VAL A 160 16.84 13.98 4.74
C VAL A 160 18.23 14.60 4.56
N LYS A 161 18.57 15.63 5.36
CA LYS A 161 19.90 16.26 5.34
C LYS A 161 20.97 15.52 6.15
N ASN A 162 20.60 14.46 6.88
CA ASN A 162 21.53 13.69 7.68
C ASN A 162 22.60 13.04 6.78
N LYS A 163 23.88 13.14 7.17
CA LYS A 163 25.01 12.59 6.40
C LYS A 163 25.00 11.06 6.30
N ASN A 164 24.41 10.38 7.30
CA ASN A 164 24.34 8.93 7.34
C ASN A 164 23.22 8.37 6.44
N LEU A 165 22.23 9.21 6.04
CA LEU A 165 21.22 8.83 5.07
C LEU A 165 21.81 8.93 3.67
N ASP A 166 21.81 7.81 2.94
CA ASP A 166 22.19 7.77 1.53
C ASP A 166 21.00 8.07 0.63
N SER A 167 19.93 7.27 0.70
CA SER A 167 18.73 7.49 -0.09
C SER A 167 17.46 7.21 0.70
N LEU A 168 16.41 7.97 0.41
CA LEU A 168 15.05 7.81 0.96
C LEU A 168 14.07 7.52 -0.17
N PHE A 169 13.43 6.37 -0.12
CA PHE A 169 12.45 5.94 -1.11
C PHE A 169 11.04 6.26 -0.62
N ASN A 170 10.27 6.98 -1.42
CA ASN A 170 8.97 7.50 -1.01
C ASN A 170 7.86 7.06 -1.97
N LEU A 171 6.79 6.50 -1.44
CA LEU A 171 5.62 6.05 -2.21
C LEU A 171 4.70 7.18 -2.68
N ASP A 172 4.87 8.39 -2.13
CA ASP A 172 4.12 9.57 -2.52
C ASP A 172 4.91 10.40 -3.55
N PRO A 173 4.52 10.39 -4.85
CA PRO A 173 5.22 11.14 -5.88
C PRO A 173 5.20 12.64 -5.64
N PHE A 174 4.09 13.18 -5.11
CA PHE A 174 3.94 14.62 -4.87
C PHE A 174 4.80 15.11 -3.72
N ALA A 175 4.91 14.32 -2.66
CA ALA A 175 5.83 14.61 -1.56
C ALA A 175 7.29 14.49 -2.01
N THR A 176 7.62 13.54 -2.88
CA THR A 176 8.94 13.41 -3.49
C THR A 176 9.29 14.68 -4.28
N ASP A 177 8.43 15.10 -5.20
CA ASP A 177 8.61 16.31 -6.00
C ASP A 177 8.72 17.56 -5.14
N TYR A 178 7.89 17.68 -4.11
CA TYR A 178 7.95 18.79 -3.17
C TYR A 178 9.30 18.87 -2.46
N ILE A 179 9.81 17.73 -1.96
CA ILE A 179 11.10 17.66 -1.27
C ILE A 179 12.23 18.04 -2.21
N LEU A 180 12.29 17.46 -3.41
CA LEU A 180 13.34 17.74 -4.40
C LEU A 180 13.36 19.21 -4.79
N LYS A 181 12.20 19.83 -5.01
CA LYS A 181 12.08 21.25 -5.39
C LYS A 181 12.42 22.23 -4.26
N ASN A 182 12.09 21.88 -2.99
CA ASN A 182 12.11 22.87 -1.90
C ASN A 182 13.21 22.64 -0.85
N TRP A 183 13.85 21.46 -0.80
CA TRP A 183 14.81 21.16 0.28
C TRP A 183 16.25 21.04 -0.15
N ASN A 184 16.57 21.33 -1.42
CA ASN A 184 17.91 21.24 -2.00
C ASN A 184 18.60 19.90 -1.65
N THR A 185 18.05 18.80 -2.13
CA THR A 185 18.52 17.44 -1.91
C THR A 185 18.19 16.56 -3.11
N GLU A 186 19.01 15.56 -3.39
CA GLU A 186 18.78 14.52 -4.40
C GLU A 186 18.59 13.13 -3.75
N LYS A 187 18.56 13.07 -2.42
CA LYS A 187 18.48 11.82 -1.69
C LYS A 187 17.11 11.13 -1.74
N VAL A 188 16.06 11.88 -2.10
CA VAL A 188 14.69 11.33 -2.11
C VAL A 188 14.35 10.84 -3.52
N LYS A 189 13.86 9.61 -3.60
CA LYS A 189 13.50 8.94 -4.85
C LYS A 189 12.06 8.46 -4.77
N PHE A 190 11.31 8.64 -5.84
CA PHE A 190 9.99 8.01 -5.94
C PHE A 190 10.13 6.49 -6.01
N LEU A 191 9.27 5.78 -5.30
CA LEU A 191 9.20 4.33 -5.29
C LEU A 191 7.78 3.90 -5.68
N PRO A 192 7.60 3.15 -6.78
CA PRO A 192 6.30 2.59 -7.13
C PRO A 192 5.77 1.63 -6.06
N ASP A 193 4.45 1.53 -5.93
CA ASP A 193 3.83 0.55 -5.02
C ASP A 193 3.93 -0.86 -5.61
N PRO A 194 4.50 -1.86 -4.92
CA PRO A 194 4.72 -3.19 -5.50
C PRO A 194 3.44 -4.03 -5.55
N VAL A 195 2.57 -3.77 -6.49
CA VAL A 195 1.36 -4.56 -6.68
C VAL A 195 1.59 -5.65 -7.72
N GLN A 196 1.56 -6.90 -7.27
CA GLN A 196 1.56 -8.05 -8.18
C GLN A 196 0.14 -8.28 -8.69
N VAL A 197 -0.03 -8.16 -10.00
CA VAL A 197 -1.29 -8.46 -10.68
C VAL A 197 -1.17 -9.83 -11.35
N TYR A 198 -2.01 -10.77 -10.92
CA TYR A 198 -2.07 -12.09 -11.54
C TYR A 198 -3.17 -12.08 -12.61
N PRO A 199 -2.85 -12.38 -13.88
CA PRO A 199 -3.85 -12.40 -14.94
C PRO A 199 -4.89 -13.51 -14.67
N THR A 200 -6.16 -13.20 -14.94
CA THR A 200 -7.23 -14.20 -14.89
C THR A 200 -7.68 -14.62 -16.28
N THR A 201 -7.87 -15.92 -16.48
CA THR A 201 -8.40 -16.49 -17.72
C THR A 201 -9.92 -16.40 -17.81
N LYS A 202 -10.61 -16.24 -16.65
CA LYS A 202 -12.08 -16.18 -16.60
C LYS A 202 -12.60 -14.95 -17.35
N THR A 203 -13.66 -15.13 -18.10
CA THR A 203 -14.41 -14.04 -18.76
C THR A 203 -15.28 -13.28 -17.74
N LYS A 204 -15.72 -12.08 -18.11
CA LYS A 204 -16.65 -11.28 -17.28
C LYS A 204 -17.96 -12.05 -17.01
N SER A 205 -18.49 -12.72 -18.03
CA SER A 205 -19.73 -13.50 -17.94
C SER A 205 -19.59 -14.71 -17.01
N GLU A 206 -18.51 -15.49 -17.10
CA GLU A 206 -18.25 -16.60 -16.20
C GLU A 206 -18.18 -16.18 -14.74
N VAL A 207 -17.54 -15.04 -14.46
CA VAL A 207 -17.45 -14.51 -13.09
C VAL A 207 -18.81 -14.00 -12.62
N LYS A 208 -19.59 -13.29 -13.45
CA LYS A 208 -20.95 -12.88 -13.13
C LYS A 208 -21.83 -14.08 -12.79
N THR A 209 -21.82 -15.11 -13.64
CA THR A 209 -22.58 -16.36 -13.41
C THR A 209 -22.19 -17.02 -12.11
N SER A 210 -20.90 -17.17 -11.83
CA SER A 210 -20.41 -17.80 -10.58
C SER A 210 -20.78 -17.03 -9.32
N LEU A 211 -21.04 -15.74 -9.42
CA LEU A 211 -21.44 -14.84 -8.33
C LEU A 211 -22.96 -14.63 -8.28
N GLY A 212 -23.72 -15.21 -9.20
CA GLY A 212 -25.17 -14.99 -9.31
C GLY A 212 -25.53 -13.55 -9.72
N ILE A 213 -24.63 -12.85 -10.44
CA ILE A 213 -24.86 -11.49 -10.94
C ILE A 213 -25.50 -11.56 -12.32
N SER A 214 -26.64 -10.86 -12.52
CA SER A 214 -27.27 -10.77 -13.82
C SER A 214 -26.36 -10.08 -14.85
N GLU A 215 -26.33 -10.58 -16.08
CA GLU A 215 -25.50 -10.04 -17.16
C GLU A 215 -25.76 -8.56 -17.45
N SER A 216 -26.99 -8.12 -17.33
CA SER A 216 -27.39 -6.72 -17.58
C SER A 216 -26.96 -5.73 -16.50
N LYS A 217 -26.49 -6.22 -15.34
CA LYS A 217 -26.13 -5.35 -14.21
C LYS A 217 -24.76 -4.70 -14.40
N MET A 218 -24.71 -3.41 -14.12
CA MET A 218 -23.47 -2.66 -13.93
C MET A 218 -22.90 -2.96 -12.52
N VAL A 219 -21.66 -3.40 -12.44
CA VAL A 219 -21.05 -3.91 -11.20
C VAL A 219 -20.14 -2.85 -10.58
N PHE A 220 -20.45 -2.46 -9.35
CA PHE A 220 -19.63 -1.59 -8.50
C PHE A 220 -18.94 -2.44 -7.44
N LEU A 221 -17.61 -2.41 -7.38
CA LEU A 221 -16.79 -3.29 -6.52
C LEU A 221 -16.26 -2.54 -5.30
N ILE A 222 -16.49 -3.10 -4.10
CA ILE A 222 -15.70 -2.81 -2.89
C ILE A 222 -14.84 -4.03 -2.61
N PHE A 223 -13.51 -3.86 -2.49
CA PHE A 223 -12.56 -4.96 -2.31
C PHE A 223 -11.59 -4.73 -1.15
N GLY A 224 -11.20 -5.81 -0.46
CA GLY A 224 -10.13 -5.87 0.54
C GLY A 224 -10.63 -6.08 1.96
N TYR A 225 -9.83 -5.71 2.98
CA TYR A 225 -10.27 -5.76 4.37
C TYR A 225 -11.36 -4.70 4.60
N LEU A 226 -12.54 -5.15 4.99
CA LEU A 226 -13.77 -4.36 5.05
C LEU A 226 -13.94 -3.78 6.46
N ASP A 227 -13.34 -2.63 6.67
CA ASP A 227 -13.40 -1.83 7.89
C ASP A 227 -14.05 -0.46 7.65
N SER A 228 -14.24 0.33 8.70
CA SER A 228 -14.86 1.65 8.66
C SER A 228 -14.21 2.65 7.69
N ARG A 229 -12.96 2.41 7.27
CA ARG A 229 -12.25 3.26 6.30
C ARG A 229 -12.76 3.09 4.87
N LYS A 230 -13.44 1.98 4.56
CA LYS A 230 -13.86 1.63 3.19
C LYS A 230 -15.10 2.36 2.68
N GLY A 231 -15.71 3.22 3.49
CA GLY A 231 -16.88 3.98 3.09
C GLY A 231 -18.12 3.13 2.75
N ILE A 232 -18.22 1.91 3.31
CA ILE A 232 -19.34 0.99 3.01
C ILE A 232 -20.67 1.62 3.40
N ALA A 233 -20.73 2.27 4.57
CA ALA A 233 -21.93 2.94 5.05
C ALA A 233 -22.38 4.05 4.08
N ASP A 234 -21.44 4.86 3.57
CA ASP A 234 -21.70 5.95 2.63
C ASP A 234 -22.25 5.40 1.30
N VAL A 235 -21.65 4.29 0.81
CA VAL A 235 -22.16 3.61 -0.41
C VAL A 235 -23.55 3.04 -0.19
N MET A 236 -23.82 2.40 0.96
CA MET A 236 -25.13 1.85 1.28
C MET A 236 -26.19 2.94 1.40
N GLU A 237 -25.87 4.08 2.00
CA GLU A 237 -26.75 5.23 2.09
C GLU A 237 -27.06 5.80 0.71
N ALA A 238 -26.03 6.04 -0.11
CA ALA A 238 -26.20 6.55 -1.48
C ALA A 238 -27.10 5.63 -2.31
N ILE A 239 -26.83 4.32 -2.32
CA ILE A 239 -27.64 3.32 -3.04
C ILE A 239 -29.08 3.32 -2.52
N GLY A 240 -29.28 3.41 -1.20
CA GLY A 240 -30.60 3.41 -0.56
C GLY A 240 -31.48 4.57 -0.99
N ASN A 241 -30.91 5.65 -1.50
CA ASN A 241 -31.59 6.86 -1.95
C ASN A 241 -31.72 6.98 -3.49
N ILE A 242 -31.23 6.00 -4.26
CA ILE A 242 -31.41 5.94 -5.73
C ILE A 242 -32.82 5.41 -6.03
N SER A 243 -33.47 5.97 -7.06
CA SER A 243 -34.80 5.50 -7.50
C SER A 243 -34.82 4.00 -7.79
N ARG A 244 -35.96 3.35 -7.56
CA ARG A 244 -36.07 1.89 -7.78
C ARG A 244 -35.79 1.52 -9.24
N GLU A 245 -36.22 2.33 -10.17
CA GLU A 245 -36.01 2.12 -11.62
C GLU A 245 -34.52 2.18 -11.98
N THR A 246 -33.83 3.24 -11.61
CA THR A 246 -32.40 3.40 -11.88
C THR A 246 -31.57 2.35 -11.15
N SER A 247 -31.90 2.05 -9.91
CA SER A 247 -31.16 1.07 -9.08
C SER A 247 -31.25 -0.37 -9.58
N GLN A 248 -32.29 -0.73 -10.36
CA GLN A 248 -32.38 -2.04 -11.02
C GLN A 248 -31.23 -2.33 -11.98
N LYS A 249 -30.54 -1.31 -12.48
CA LYS A 249 -29.40 -1.45 -13.40
C LYS A 249 -28.09 -1.83 -12.69
N GLY A 250 -28.02 -1.67 -11.35
CA GLY A 250 -26.80 -1.78 -10.58
C GLY A 250 -26.66 -3.09 -9.79
N CYS A 251 -25.40 -3.44 -9.51
CA CYS A 251 -24.99 -4.47 -8.58
C CYS A 251 -23.83 -3.98 -7.72
N LEU A 252 -23.95 -4.05 -6.40
CA LEU A 252 -22.86 -3.83 -5.47
C LEU A 252 -22.21 -5.17 -5.12
N LEU A 253 -20.97 -5.36 -5.52
CA LEU A 253 -20.15 -6.52 -5.20
C LEU A 253 -19.17 -6.16 -4.09
N ILE A 254 -19.29 -6.79 -2.93
CA ILE A 254 -18.44 -6.57 -1.77
C ILE A 254 -17.61 -7.84 -1.53
N VAL A 255 -16.29 -7.71 -1.55
CA VAL A 255 -15.37 -8.85 -1.51
C VAL A 255 -14.28 -8.64 -0.46
N GLY A 256 -14.18 -9.54 0.51
CA GLY A 256 -13.12 -9.55 1.50
C GLY A 256 -13.55 -9.92 2.91
N PRO A 257 -12.59 -10.07 3.84
CA PRO A 257 -12.88 -10.30 5.25
C PRO A 257 -13.35 -9.02 5.92
N TRP A 258 -14.32 -9.18 6.83
CA TRP A 258 -14.96 -8.07 7.53
C TRP A 258 -14.38 -7.83 8.93
N GLU A 259 -14.28 -6.56 9.28
CA GLU A 259 -14.22 -6.13 10.67
C GLU A 259 -15.61 -6.32 11.32
N GLU A 260 -15.64 -6.81 12.56
CA GLU A 260 -16.88 -7.28 13.19
C GLU A 260 -17.96 -6.18 13.33
N ASN A 261 -17.57 -4.98 13.72
CA ASN A 261 -18.51 -3.87 13.89
C ASN A 261 -19.06 -3.40 12.54
N GLU A 262 -18.21 -3.33 11.51
CA GLU A 262 -18.63 -2.96 10.17
C GLU A 262 -19.62 -3.96 9.58
N ARG A 263 -19.38 -5.26 9.83
CA ARG A 263 -20.32 -6.32 9.44
C ARG A 263 -21.68 -6.18 10.11
N LYS A 264 -21.70 -5.84 11.41
CA LYS A 264 -22.95 -5.58 12.13
C LYS A 264 -23.73 -4.41 11.56
N LEU A 265 -23.07 -3.29 11.28
CA LEU A 265 -23.69 -2.10 10.69
C LEU A 265 -24.24 -2.40 9.29
N PHE A 266 -23.49 -3.08 8.45
CA PHE A 266 -23.93 -3.53 7.13
C PHE A 266 -25.20 -4.40 7.23
N ASN A 267 -25.24 -5.38 8.13
CA ASN A 267 -26.38 -6.28 8.30
C ASN A 267 -27.65 -5.56 8.78
N ILE A 268 -27.51 -4.45 9.52
CA ILE A 268 -28.65 -3.61 9.93
C ILE A 268 -29.21 -2.82 8.73
N GLN A 269 -28.35 -2.32 7.85
CA GLN A 269 -28.77 -1.51 6.69
C GLN A 269 -29.31 -2.35 5.53
N LEU A 270 -28.77 -3.55 5.32
CA LEU A 270 -29.06 -4.42 4.17
C LEU A 270 -30.56 -4.70 3.94
N PRO A 271 -31.39 -5.05 4.96
CA PRO A 271 -32.81 -5.32 4.76
C PRO A 271 -33.56 -4.09 4.22
N LYS A 272 -33.27 -2.91 4.76
CA LYS A 272 -33.87 -1.65 4.32
C LYS A 272 -33.58 -1.40 2.83
N ILE A 273 -32.31 -1.51 2.42
CA ILE A 273 -31.89 -1.27 1.03
C ILE A 273 -32.56 -2.27 0.08
N LYS A 274 -32.64 -3.55 0.44
CA LYS A 274 -33.34 -4.57 -0.37
C LYS A 274 -34.84 -4.28 -0.55
N GLN A 275 -35.47 -3.60 0.42
CA GLN A 275 -36.87 -3.22 0.31
C GLN A 275 -37.09 -1.97 -0.52
N THR A 276 -36.20 -0.98 -0.43
CA THR A 276 -36.36 0.35 -1.05
C THR A 276 -35.82 0.43 -2.46
N THR A 277 -34.81 -0.40 -2.82
CA THR A 277 -34.12 -0.31 -4.12
C THR A 277 -34.17 -1.62 -4.90
N GLY A 278 -33.87 -1.53 -6.21
CA GLY A 278 -33.64 -2.67 -7.10
C GLY A 278 -32.15 -3.10 -7.22
N PHE A 279 -31.26 -2.48 -6.43
CA PHE A 279 -29.83 -2.80 -6.47
C PHE A 279 -29.59 -4.26 -6.03
N GLN A 280 -28.88 -5.00 -6.85
CA GLN A 280 -28.41 -6.32 -6.45
C GLN A 280 -27.21 -6.16 -5.51
N ILE A 281 -27.22 -6.82 -4.35
CA ILE A 281 -26.10 -6.81 -3.42
C ILE A 281 -25.53 -8.21 -3.29
N VAL A 282 -24.26 -8.39 -3.65
CA VAL A 282 -23.54 -9.66 -3.60
C VAL A 282 -22.35 -9.51 -2.67
N VAL A 283 -22.25 -10.40 -1.69
CA VAL A 283 -21.15 -10.39 -0.71
C VAL A 283 -20.36 -11.68 -0.84
N LYS A 284 -19.06 -11.55 -1.07
CA LYS A 284 -18.09 -12.65 -1.02
C LYS A 284 -17.22 -12.44 0.21
N ASP A 285 -17.63 -13.05 1.32
CA ASP A 285 -16.93 -12.95 2.60
C ASP A 285 -15.68 -13.84 2.62
N GLY A 286 -14.67 -13.39 3.37
CA GLY A 286 -13.45 -14.12 3.61
C GLY A 286 -12.26 -13.70 2.76
N PHE A 287 -11.11 -14.27 3.10
CA PHE A 287 -9.84 -13.99 2.41
C PHE A 287 -9.86 -14.51 0.97
N VAL A 288 -9.41 -13.68 0.05
CA VAL A 288 -9.24 -14.02 -1.37
C VAL A 288 -7.74 -14.24 -1.63
N LYS A 289 -7.39 -15.36 -2.25
CA LYS A 289 -6.00 -15.63 -2.66
C LYS A 289 -5.55 -14.64 -3.72
N ASP A 290 -4.28 -14.29 -3.72
CA ASP A 290 -3.73 -13.28 -4.62
C ASP A 290 -4.00 -13.58 -6.10
N GLU A 291 -3.94 -14.86 -6.49
CA GLU A 291 -4.21 -15.32 -7.87
C GLU A 291 -5.67 -15.10 -8.29
N ASP A 292 -6.59 -15.07 -7.33
CA ASP A 292 -8.02 -14.93 -7.57
C ASP A 292 -8.52 -13.48 -7.52
N ILE A 293 -7.68 -12.53 -7.06
CA ILE A 293 -8.12 -11.15 -6.86
C ILE A 293 -8.58 -10.51 -8.17
N GLN A 294 -7.80 -10.67 -9.25
CA GLN A 294 -8.00 -9.92 -10.48
C GLN A 294 -9.32 -10.24 -11.19
N GLN A 295 -9.92 -11.43 -10.97
CA GLN A 295 -11.23 -11.77 -11.53
C GLN A 295 -12.34 -10.82 -11.02
N TYR A 296 -12.25 -10.35 -9.76
CA TYR A 296 -13.24 -9.42 -9.18
C TYR A 296 -13.13 -8.01 -9.78
N PHE A 297 -11.91 -7.57 -10.08
CA PHE A 297 -11.72 -6.31 -10.82
C PHE A 297 -12.15 -6.45 -12.28
N LYS A 298 -11.91 -7.60 -12.92
CA LYS A 298 -12.33 -7.83 -14.31
C LYS A 298 -13.86 -7.82 -14.46
N VAL A 299 -14.61 -8.36 -13.49
CA VAL A 299 -16.08 -8.38 -13.54
C VAL A 299 -16.69 -7.02 -13.24
N ALA A 300 -16.02 -6.17 -12.48
CA ALA A 300 -16.49 -4.84 -12.13
C ALA A 300 -16.59 -3.93 -13.39
N ASP A 301 -17.48 -2.96 -13.34
CA ASP A 301 -17.51 -1.81 -14.25
C ASP A 301 -16.78 -0.63 -13.59
N TYR A 302 -16.96 -0.47 -12.27
CA TYR A 302 -16.30 0.54 -11.44
C TYR A 302 -15.80 -0.08 -10.13
N ALA A 303 -14.70 0.48 -9.58
CA ALA A 303 -14.21 0.08 -8.26
C ALA A 303 -14.22 1.26 -7.29
N PHE A 304 -14.67 1.02 -6.07
CA PHE A 304 -14.65 2.04 -5.03
C PHE A 304 -13.28 2.12 -4.36
N ALA A 305 -12.80 3.35 -4.21
CA ALA A 305 -11.68 3.74 -3.37
C ALA A 305 -12.09 4.89 -2.42
N LEU A 306 -13.29 4.76 -1.82
CA LEU A 306 -13.86 5.71 -0.88
C LEU A 306 -13.24 5.50 0.50
N TYR A 307 -12.10 6.12 0.72
CA TYR A 307 -11.38 5.95 1.98
C TYR A 307 -11.62 7.12 2.93
N ASN A 308 -12.13 6.81 4.10
CA ASN A 308 -12.26 7.77 5.21
C ASN A 308 -10.94 7.84 5.98
N ASN A 309 -10.32 9.04 6.07
CA ASN A 309 -9.09 9.30 6.82
C ASN A 309 -7.89 8.40 6.44
N HIS A 310 -7.77 8.01 5.19
CA HIS A 310 -6.64 7.23 4.69
C HIS A 310 -5.64 8.13 3.96
N PHE A 311 -4.37 8.04 4.35
CA PHE A 311 -3.31 8.94 3.87
C PHE A 311 -2.26 8.27 2.97
N GLY A 312 -2.30 6.96 2.83
CA GLY A 312 -1.31 6.21 2.06
C GLY A 312 -1.78 5.85 0.65
N MET A 313 -0.90 5.16 -0.06
CA MET A 313 -1.21 4.52 -1.33
C MET A 313 -2.19 3.34 -1.11
N SER A 314 -2.89 2.91 -2.15
CA SER A 314 -3.80 1.77 -2.09
C SER A 314 -3.62 0.85 -3.30
N ALA A 315 -3.35 -0.42 -3.03
CA ALA A 315 -3.25 -1.47 -4.06
C ALA A 315 -4.53 -1.61 -4.92
N ILE A 316 -5.69 -1.19 -4.39
CA ILE A 316 -6.96 -1.19 -5.14
C ILE A 316 -6.86 -0.32 -6.40
N MET A 317 -6.18 0.83 -6.33
CA MET A 317 -6.00 1.71 -7.48
C MET A 317 -5.22 1.02 -8.59
N VAL A 318 -4.11 0.36 -8.24
CA VAL A 318 -3.27 -0.35 -9.22
C VAL A 318 -4.03 -1.54 -9.84
N ARG A 319 -4.76 -2.32 -9.04
CA ARG A 319 -5.53 -3.48 -9.49
C ARG A 319 -6.71 -3.07 -10.39
N ALA A 320 -7.41 -1.99 -10.05
CA ALA A 320 -8.48 -1.42 -10.88
C ALA A 320 -7.92 -0.89 -12.20
N ALA A 321 -6.83 -0.13 -12.15
CA ALA A 321 -6.16 0.39 -13.33
C ALA A 321 -5.65 -0.73 -14.27
N ALA A 322 -5.07 -1.81 -13.71
CA ALA A 322 -4.64 -2.99 -14.48
C ALA A 322 -5.80 -3.72 -15.16
N ALA A 323 -7.01 -3.69 -14.57
CA ALA A 323 -8.23 -4.21 -15.16
C ALA A 323 -8.94 -3.18 -16.07
N GLN A 324 -8.41 -1.98 -16.21
CA GLN A 324 -9.03 -0.85 -16.92
C GLN A 324 -10.44 -0.54 -16.38
N LYS A 325 -10.56 -0.52 -15.03
CA LYS A 325 -11.80 -0.21 -14.33
C LYS A 325 -11.66 1.13 -13.62
N PRO A 326 -12.47 2.13 -14.03
CA PRO A 326 -12.43 3.44 -13.41
C PRO A 326 -12.75 3.39 -11.92
N LEU A 327 -12.15 4.31 -11.18
CA LEU A 327 -12.32 4.45 -9.74
C LEU A 327 -13.37 5.50 -9.39
N ILE A 328 -14.11 5.22 -8.34
CA ILE A 328 -14.92 6.19 -7.62
C ILE A 328 -14.23 6.35 -6.26
N SER A 329 -13.57 7.47 -6.01
CA SER A 329 -12.74 7.69 -4.84
C SER A 329 -13.16 8.88 -4.00
N SER A 330 -12.74 8.92 -2.73
CA SER A 330 -12.83 10.14 -1.94
C SER A 330 -11.89 11.22 -2.50
N ASN A 331 -12.31 12.48 -2.46
CA ASN A 331 -11.47 13.64 -2.77
C ASN A 331 -10.56 13.98 -1.58
N PHE A 332 -9.91 12.97 -0.98
CA PHE A 332 -9.13 13.13 0.23
C PHE A 332 -7.71 12.58 0.06
N GLY A 333 -6.73 13.36 0.51
CA GLY A 333 -5.36 12.94 0.65
C GLY A 333 -4.68 12.52 -0.66
N LEU A 334 -3.79 11.54 -0.55
CA LEU A 334 -3.00 11.04 -1.68
C LEU A 334 -3.86 10.35 -2.74
N ILE A 335 -4.86 9.58 -2.32
CA ILE A 335 -5.71 8.79 -3.23
C ILE A 335 -6.48 9.70 -4.19
N GLY A 336 -7.19 10.69 -3.66
CA GLY A 336 -7.96 11.64 -4.48
C GLY A 336 -7.08 12.34 -5.51
N LYS A 337 -5.90 12.80 -5.08
CA LYS A 337 -4.95 13.48 -5.97
C LYS A 337 -4.42 12.55 -7.07
N ILE A 338 -4.05 11.31 -6.74
CA ILE A 338 -3.59 10.33 -7.74
C ILE A 338 -4.70 10.04 -8.75
N VAL A 339 -5.95 9.85 -8.30
CA VAL A 339 -7.08 9.55 -9.19
C VAL A 339 -7.30 10.67 -10.19
N VAL A 340 -7.24 11.93 -9.75
CA VAL A 340 -7.41 13.10 -10.62
C VAL A 340 -6.23 13.27 -11.58
N GLU A 341 -5.00 13.30 -11.06
CA GLU A 341 -3.79 13.59 -11.86
C GLU A 341 -3.50 12.49 -12.91
N ASN A 342 -3.87 11.25 -12.61
CA ASN A 342 -3.68 10.12 -13.54
C ASN A 342 -4.99 9.74 -14.28
N GLU A 343 -6.04 10.53 -14.18
CA GLU A 343 -7.33 10.29 -14.86
C GLU A 343 -7.85 8.85 -14.62
N LEU A 344 -7.69 8.32 -13.40
CA LEU A 344 -8.09 6.94 -13.08
C LEU A 344 -9.59 6.79 -12.84
N GLY A 345 -10.34 7.89 -12.77
CA GLY A 345 -11.75 7.90 -12.45
C GLY A 345 -12.23 9.26 -11.97
N ILE A 346 -13.15 9.25 -11.00
CA ILE A 346 -13.70 10.48 -10.38
C ILE A 346 -13.51 10.49 -8.87
N THR A 347 -13.51 11.70 -8.31
CA THR A 347 -13.54 11.93 -6.86
C THR A 347 -14.93 12.39 -6.41
N ILE A 348 -15.29 12.07 -5.17
CA ILE A 348 -16.58 12.35 -4.55
C ILE A 348 -16.40 13.33 -3.39
N ASP A 349 -17.28 14.34 -3.37
CA ASP A 349 -17.37 15.41 -2.36
C ASP A 349 -18.79 15.54 -1.80
N ASN A 350 -19.42 14.51 -1.29
CA ASN A 350 -20.83 14.43 -0.85
C ASN A 350 -21.87 14.26 -1.98
N ASP A 351 -21.45 14.01 -3.20
CA ASP A 351 -22.30 13.85 -4.40
C ASP A 351 -22.33 12.39 -4.91
N LEU A 352 -22.07 11.41 -4.04
CA LEU A 352 -21.96 10.00 -4.40
C LEU A 352 -23.24 9.46 -5.05
N LYS A 353 -24.42 9.80 -4.52
CA LYS A 353 -25.71 9.38 -5.07
C LYS A 353 -25.89 9.85 -6.51
N GLU A 354 -25.69 11.14 -6.75
CA GLU A 354 -25.84 11.79 -8.03
C GLU A 354 -24.88 11.18 -9.07
N LYS A 355 -23.62 10.96 -8.68
CA LYS A 355 -22.63 10.31 -9.56
C LYS A 355 -23.00 8.87 -9.89
N LEU A 356 -23.51 8.10 -8.94
CA LEU A 356 -23.98 6.75 -9.20
C LEU A 356 -25.17 6.72 -10.14
N GLU A 357 -26.14 7.63 -10.01
CA GLU A 357 -27.28 7.76 -10.91
C GLU A 357 -26.83 8.11 -12.34
N MET A 358 -25.92 9.06 -12.50
CA MET A 358 -25.35 9.44 -13.80
C MET A 358 -24.61 8.26 -14.47
N LEU A 359 -23.85 7.48 -13.70
CA LEU A 359 -23.14 6.28 -14.21
C LEU A 359 -24.15 5.21 -14.64
N LEU A 360 -25.15 4.89 -13.79
CA LEU A 360 -26.19 3.90 -14.08
C LEU A 360 -27.02 4.24 -15.31
N ASN A 361 -27.19 5.52 -15.61
CA ASN A 361 -27.89 6.02 -16.78
C ASN A 361 -26.99 6.23 -18.01
N ASN A 362 -25.67 5.95 -17.89
CA ASN A 362 -24.66 6.22 -18.93
C ASN A 362 -24.60 7.71 -19.36
N GLU A 363 -24.87 8.63 -18.43
CA GLU A 363 -24.81 10.08 -18.66
C GLU A 363 -23.37 10.61 -18.59
N ILE A 364 -22.48 9.91 -17.90
CA ILE A 364 -21.05 10.23 -17.80
C ILE A 364 -20.18 9.01 -18.10
N SER A 365 -19.03 9.27 -18.70
CA SER A 365 -17.93 8.32 -18.87
C SER A 365 -16.74 8.82 -18.06
N ILE A 366 -16.10 7.94 -17.30
CA ILE A 366 -15.02 8.30 -16.39
C ILE A 366 -13.79 7.40 -16.62
N GLY A 367 -12.63 7.94 -16.30
CA GLY A 367 -11.35 7.24 -16.43
C GLY A 367 -10.80 7.23 -17.85
N ASN A 368 -9.49 7.14 -17.95
CA ASN A 368 -8.74 7.10 -19.20
C ASN A 368 -7.95 5.79 -19.28
N ASN A 369 -8.29 4.94 -20.24
CA ASN A 369 -7.71 3.60 -20.37
C ASN A 369 -6.19 3.62 -20.58
N GLU A 370 -5.66 4.57 -21.33
CA GLU A 370 -4.23 4.72 -21.57
C GLU A 370 -3.49 5.11 -20.28
N LYS A 371 -4.02 6.10 -19.57
CA LYS A 371 -3.49 6.55 -18.27
C LYS A 371 -3.57 5.44 -17.21
N MET A 372 -4.70 4.72 -17.14
CA MET A 372 -4.83 3.57 -16.24
C MET A 372 -3.79 2.49 -16.53
N ARG A 373 -3.54 2.18 -17.81
CA ARG A 373 -2.51 1.22 -18.18
C ARG A 373 -1.13 1.68 -17.74
N ALA A 374 -0.75 2.91 -18.06
CA ALA A 374 0.53 3.48 -17.67
C ALA A 374 0.73 3.50 -16.14
N PHE A 375 -0.33 3.84 -15.39
CA PHE A 375 -0.30 3.83 -13.93
C PHE A 375 -0.11 2.40 -13.37
N ALA A 376 -0.80 1.41 -13.93
CA ALA A 376 -0.67 0.01 -13.53
C ALA A 376 0.72 -0.55 -13.86
N GLU A 377 1.27 -0.23 -15.02
CA GLU A 377 2.62 -0.65 -15.44
C GLU A 377 3.69 -0.03 -14.53
N LEU A 378 3.56 1.25 -14.18
CA LEU A 378 4.48 1.92 -13.26
C LEU A 378 4.54 1.22 -11.90
N ASN A 379 3.39 0.83 -11.36
CA ASN A 379 3.25 0.28 -10.01
C ASN A 379 3.30 -1.27 -9.96
N GLN A 380 4.05 -1.89 -10.88
CA GLN A 380 4.34 -3.32 -10.81
C GLN A 380 5.45 -3.63 -9.82
N ALA A 381 5.40 -4.82 -9.24
CA ALA A 381 6.38 -5.29 -8.27
C ALA A 381 7.82 -5.28 -8.82
N ASP A 382 8.00 -5.53 -10.12
CA ASP A 382 9.30 -5.51 -10.77
C ASP A 382 9.92 -4.10 -10.81
N ASN A 383 9.11 -3.06 -11.07
CA ASN A 383 9.59 -1.68 -11.08
C ASN A 383 9.99 -1.21 -9.68
N TYR A 384 9.19 -1.57 -8.66
CA TYR A 384 9.53 -1.35 -7.26
C TYR A 384 10.90 -1.96 -6.92
N ALA A 385 11.08 -3.25 -7.21
CA ALA A 385 12.30 -3.95 -6.89
C ALA A 385 13.50 -3.39 -7.67
N LYS A 386 13.33 -3.08 -8.95
CA LYS A 386 14.37 -2.50 -9.81
C LYS A 386 14.92 -1.20 -9.23
N VAL A 387 14.07 -0.27 -8.80
CA VAL A 387 14.49 1.02 -8.22
C VAL A 387 15.40 0.80 -7.00
N ILE A 388 15.05 -0.13 -6.11
CA ILE A 388 15.84 -0.41 -4.91
C ILE A 388 17.14 -1.17 -5.25
N LEU A 389 17.07 -2.18 -6.12
CA LEU A 389 18.22 -3.01 -6.47
C LEU A 389 19.28 -2.23 -7.27
N GLU A 390 18.87 -1.30 -8.12
CA GLU A 390 19.76 -0.37 -8.82
C GLU A 390 20.51 0.53 -7.83
N HIS A 391 19.82 1.01 -6.79
CA HIS A 391 20.46 1.74 -5.71
C HIS A 391 21.46 0.86 -4.95
N PHE A 392 21.11 -0.37 -4.59
CA PHE A 392 22.05 -1.30 -3.93
C PHE A 392 23.30 -1.54 -4.78
N LYS A 393 23.13 -1.69 -6.10
CA LYS A 393 24.24 -1.82 -7.05
C LYS A 393 25.17 -0.59 -7.07
N SER A 394 24.62 0.61 -6.98
CA SER A 394 25.42 1.85 -6.98
C SER A 394 26.29 1.99 -5.73
N VAL A 395 25.79 1.58 -4.57
CA VAL A 395 26.52 1.66 -3.28
C VAL A 395 27.49 0.48 -3.10
N SER A 396 27.21 -0.64 -3.74
CA SER A 396 28.05 -1.85 -3.63
C SER A 396 29.24 -1.88 -4.64
N ARG A 397 29.35 -0.90 -5.51
CA ARG A 397 30.54 -0.69 -6.35
C ARG A 397 31.66 -0.04 -5.55
#